data_da38251209f0c7a414d3df942d96475f
#
_entry.id   da38251209f0c7a414d3df942d96475f
#
_cell.length_a   1.000
_cell.length_b   1.000
_cell.length_c   1.000
_cell.angle_alpha   90.00
_cell.angle_beta   90.00
_cell.angle_gamma   90.00
#
_symmetry.space_group_name_H-M   'P 1'
#
loop_
_entity.id
_entity.type
_entity.pdbx_description
1 polymer ?
#
loop_
_entity_poly.entity_id
_entity_poly.type
_entity_poly.pdbx_seq_one_letter_code
_entity_poly.pdbx_strand_id
1 'polypeptide(L)'
;MKHRTKFILFLLFSFILSYSQVNIYVSPNGLDTNNGLSVETAVKNIKKGKEIARGLIGNTAMTNDIVVNILPGEYVLNETLVFDSNDGGNNGYYIIYKAFDSSNKPTITGGQKITGWLLHDPLKNIWKATINSGLFSRQLYVNGVKAFRARSEDNFNLFETTNGYFSTCNDFSTWENVKDLEIVSCINWKTHRIPVESVCKNRLVINSAFWEFIHLEKPFKSAPVRWLENSYNLIDKENEWFIDKANHVVYYKPSNAITTQNAINGLNIIIPKLEKLIDCRGTNEANVRNIKFIDLNFCYTTWNKPSELNTSTNTNYGFSTNYGADDTYPVQIPGAIAFIYSKNIYFIKNSISHIGSTGLSFLVGSSNNVICNNRVEDISGSGIYLGDYLNWPDPCKNPDLDPAYYAANCIGVNHNSDLLENNQITNNLVSNVANEYYSCSGINVSFARQTIVNQNTVTNFPYTGISFGWGSNRYIDHGINNKIINNKVDCYAQFMGDGGGIYTLSNLGNSTNRAEISHNYILNQTSYLGAIYLDQASSNIDIHDNVIDIQPSVIIPETKQC
;
A
#
# COMPACT_ATOMS: atom_id res chain seq x y z
N MET A 1 22.56 -64.02 -56.41
CA MET A 1 23.14 -62.96 -55.55
C MET A 1 22.03 -62.39 -54.69
N LYS A 2 22.02 -62.72 -53.36
CA LYS A 2 21.04 -62.22 -52.41
C LYS A 2 21.71 -61.13 -51.58
N HIS A 3 21.30 -59.86 -51.76
CA HIS A 3 21.71 -58.78 -50.87
C HIS A 3 20.90 -58.84 -49.57
N ARG A 4 21.57 -59.03 -48.45
CA ARG A 4 21.02 -58.89 -47.11
C ARG A 4 21.30 -57.46 -46.63
N THR A 5 20.26 -56.62 -46.56
CA THR A 5 20.30 -55.31 -45.93
C THR A 5 20.21 -55.49 -44.42
N LYS A 6 21.26 -55.12 -43.69
CA LYS A 6 21.23 -55.08 -42.20
C LYS A 6 20.63 -53.76 -41.77
N PHE A 7 19.47 -53.79 -41.13
CA PHE A 7 18.88 -52.64 -40.43
C PHE A 7 19.57 -52.52 -39.06
N ILE A 8 20.30 -51.43 -38.83
CA ILE A 8 20.85 -51.05 -37.53
C ILE A 8 19.80 -50.14 -36.86
N LEU A 9 19.14 -50.70 -35.83
CA LEU A 9 18.19 -49.95 -34.97
C LEU A 9 19.00 -49.11 -33.99
N PHE A 10 19.07 -47.79 -34.19
CA PHE A 10 19.65 -46.84 -33.26
C PHE A 10 18.60 -46.55 -32.18
N LEU A 11 18.70 -47.16 -30.99
CA LEU A 11 17.93 -46.79 -29.80
C LEU A 11 18.49 -45.45 -29.25
N LEU A 12 17.83 -44.36 -29.55
CA LEU A 12 18.02 -43.09 -28.88
C LEU A 12 17.44 -43.21 -27.45
N PHE A 13 18.29 -43.48 -26.49
CA PHE A 13 17.96 -43.25 -25.10
C PHE A 13 17.93 -41.73 -24.83
N SER A 14 16.75 -41.11 -24.94
CA SER A 14 16.53 -39.80 -24.37
C SER A 14 16.58 -39.93 -22.85
N PHE A 15 17.71 -39.56 -22.25
CA PHE A 15 17.78 -39.30 -20.82
C PHE A 15 16.88 -38.08 -20.57
N ILE A 16 15.65 -38.31 -20.13
CA ILE A 16 14.85 -37.30 -19.47
C ILE A 16 15.56 -37.07 -18.15
N LEU A 17 16.43 -36.07 -18.09
CA LEU A 17 16.92 -35.53 -16.83
C LEU A 17 15.70 -34.99 -16.09
N SER A 18 15.11 -35.80 -15.24
CA SER A 18 14.14 -35.37 -14.27
C SER A 18 14.89 -34.45 -13.30
N TYR A 19 14.85 -33.14 -13.54
CA TYR A 19 15.34 -32.16 -12.59
C TYR A 19 14.42 -32.26 -11.35
N SER A 20 14.90 -32.90 -10.31
CA SER A 20 14.17 -33.00 -9.05
C SER A 20 14.14 -31.64 -8.38
N GLN A 21 12.99 -30.96 -8.48
CA GLN A 21 12.72 -29.73 -7.77
C GLN A 21 12.90 -29.94 -6.26
N VAL A 22 13.59 -29.02 -5.58
CA VAL A 22 13.73 -29.07 -4.11
C VAL A 22 12.49 -28.46 -3.47
N ASN A 23 11.77 -29.26 -2.69
CA ASN A 23 10.54 -28.82 -2.04
C ASN A 23 10.73 -28.70 -0.53
N ILE A 24 10.23 -27.59 0.02
CA ILE A 24 10.12 -27.32 1.45
C ILE A 24 8.63 -27.16 1.75
N TYR A 25 8.17 -27.70 2.88
CA TYR A 25 6.76 -27.66 3.27
C TYR A 25 6.59 -26.89 4.58
N VAL A 26 5.63 -25.96 4.57
CA VAL A 26 5.25 -25.15 5.73
C VAL A 26 3.77 -25.40 6.02
N SER A 27 3.42 -25.71 7.27
CA SER A 27 2.05 -26.02 7.70
C SER A 27 1.74 -25.38 9.04
N PRO A 28 0.55 -24.80 9.27
CA PRO A 28 0.16 -24.28 10.60
C PRO A 28 0.23 -25.36 11.69
N ASN A 29 0.09 -26.64 11.29
CA ASN A 29 0.15 -27.80 12.17
C ASN A 29 1.54 -28.43 12.22
N GLY A 30 2.54 -27.84 11.56
CA GLY A 30 3.94 -28.31 11.55
C GLY A 30 4.68 -27.98 12.85
N LEU A 31 5.95 -28.39 12.90
CA LEU A 31 6.87 -28.08 13.99
C LEU A 31 8.18 -27.53 13.43
N ASP A 32 8.70 -26.42 13.99
CA ASP A 32 9.95 -25.82 13.50
C ASP A 32 11.21 -26.64 13.80
N THR A 33 11.08 -27.73 14.56
CA THR A 33 12.12 -28.75 14.76
C THR A 33 12.18 -29.75 13.62
N ASN A 34 11.19 -29.79 12.73
CA ASN A 34 11.15 -30.66 11.57
C ASN A 34 12.12 -30.18 10.47
N ASN A 35 12.43 -31.06 9.52
CA ASN A 35 13.31 -30.75 8.39
C ASN A 35 12.61 -30.04 7.23
N GLY A 36 11.28 -30.03 7.17
CA GLY A 36 10.48 -29.39 6.14
C GLY A 36 10.49 -30.08 4.77
N LEU A 37 11.01 -31.32 4.63
CA LEU A 37 11.22 -31.96 3.33
C LEU A 37 10.04 -32.82 2.85
N SER A 38 9.00 -32.98 3.66
CA SER A 38 7.72 -33.59 3.28
C SER A 38 6.55 -32.91 3.99
N VAL A 39 5.33 -33.23 3.59
CA VAL A 39 4.10 -32.67 4.24
C VAL A 39 4.04 -33.11 5.71
N GLU A 40 4.42 -34.37 6.01
CA GLU A 40 4.41 -34.95 7.35
C GLU A 40 5.47 -34.31 8.25
N THR A 41 6.58 -33.86 7.66
CA THR A 41 7.68 -33.21 8.38
C THR A 41 7.73 -31.71 8.12
N ALA A 42 6.58 -31.13 7.78
CA ALA A 42 6.46 -29.68 7.53
C ALA A 42 6.90 -28.85 8.74
N VAL A 43 7.54 -27.71 8.49
CA VAL A 43 7.82 -26.71 9.53
C VAL A 43 6.59 -25.85 9.78
N LYS A 44 6.52 -25.20 10.96
CA LYS A 44 5.35 -24.42 11.35
C LYS A 44 5.35 -23.02 10.75
N ASN A 45 6.47 -22.34 10.80
CA ASN A 45 6.56 -20.92 10.47
C ASN A 45 7.15 -20.68 9.07
N ILE A 46 6.60 -19.73 8.32
CA ILE A 46 7.14 -19.33 7.00
C ILE A 46 8.60 -18.87 7.13
N LYS A 47 8.93 -18.16 8.23
CA LYS A 47 10.31 -17.77 8.54
C LYS A 47 11.24 -18.98 8.57
N LYS A 48 10.82 -20.10 9.20
CA LYS A 48 11.62 -21.32 9.23
C LYS A 48 11.78 -21.95 7.85
N GLY A 49 10.72 -21.96 7.05
CA GLY A 49 10.80 -22.39 5.63
C GLY A 49 11.79 -21.56 4.82
N LYS A 50 11.80 -20.23 5.03
CA LYS A 50 12.78 -19.30 4.44
C LYS A 50 14.22 -19.63 4.88
N GLU A 51 14.45 -19.89 6.17
CA GLU A 51 15.76 -20.25 6.69
C GLU A 51 16.30 -21.55 6.07
N ILE A 52 15.44 -22.54 5.90
CA ILE A 52 15.81 -23.81 5.21
C ILE A 52 16.17 -23.51 3.75
N ALA A 53 15.37 -22.72 3.04
CA ALA A 53 15.65 -22.33 1.65
C ALA A 53 17.01 -21.62 1.55
N ARG A 54 17.29 -20.64 2.42
CA ARG A 54 18.57 -19.93 2.51
C ARG A 54 19.74 -20.90 2.74
N GLY A 55 19.57 -21.88 3.61
CA GLY A 55 20.59 -22.90 3.87
C GLY A 55 20.88 -23.77 2.64
N LEU A 56 19.88 -24.04 1.81
CA LEU A 56 20.01 -24.82 0.57
C LEU A 56 20.65 -24.02 -0.57
N ILE A 57 20.48 -22.72 -0.61
CA ILE A 57 21.16 -21.85 -1.58
C ILE A 57 22.67 -21.92 -1.36
N GLY A 58 23.11 -21.83 -0.09
CA GLY A 58 24.52 -21.87 0.29
C GLY A 58 25.40 -20.89 -0.51
N ASN A 59 26.67 -21.22 -0.65
CA ASN A 59 27.63 -20.46 -1.46
C ASN A 59 27.86 -21.06 -2.86
N THR A 60 26.98 -21.94 -3.32
CA THR A 60 27.12 -22.66 -4.59
C THR A 60 26.07 -22.19 -5.61
N ALA A 61 26.36 -22.39 -6.90
CA ALA A 61 25.38 -22.14 -7.95
C ALA A 61 24.20 -23.11 -7.83
N MET A 62 22.99 -22.58 -7.81
CA MET A 62 21.77 -23.39 -7.85
C MET A 62 21.69 -24.16 -9.16
N THR A 63 21.17 -25.36 -9.10
CA THR A 63 20.92 -26.24 -10.26
C THR A 63 19.44 -26.47 -10.51
N ASN A 64 18.57 -26.06 -9.58
CA ASN A 64 17.11 -26.17 -9.66
C ASN A 64 16.45 -25.05 -8.85
N ASP A 65 15.17 -24.82 -9.11
CA ASP A 65 14.33 -23.98 -8.26
C ASP A 65 14.15 -24.64 -6.87
N ILE A 66 14.10 -23.80 -5.82
CA ILE A 66 13.71 -24.20 -4.47
C ILE A 66 12.29 -23.71 -4.24
N VAL A 67 11.38 -24.62 -3.88
CA VAL A 67 9.97 -24.31 -3.70
C VAL A 67 9.56 -24.47 -2.24
N VAL A 68 9.12 -23.38 -1.65
CA VAL A 68 8.49 -23.35 -0.32
C VAL A 68 6.99 -23.48 -0.52
N ASN A 69 6.48 -24.69 -0.35
CA ASN A 69 5.05 -24.99 -0.45
C ASN A 69 4.37 -24.65 0.88
N ILE A 70 3.47 -23.68 0.86
CA ILE A 70 2.76 -23.22 2.05
C ILE A 70 1.37 -23.87 2.04
N LEU A 71 1.11 -24.74 3.02
CA LEU A 71 -0.15 -25.47 3.13
C LEU A 71 -1.28 -24.52 3.53
N PRO A 72 -2.53 -24.88 3.22
CA PRO A 72 -3.70 -24.09 3.62
C PRO A 72 -3.75 -23.81 5.12
N GLY A 73 -4.20 -22.62 5.49
CA GLY A 73 -4.40 -22.18 6.87
C GLY A 73 -3.96 -20.74 7.10
N GLU A 74 -4.03 -20.32 8.34
CA GLU A 74 -3.67 -18.97 8.77
C GLU A 74 -2.29 -18.95 9.42
N TYR A 75 -1.44 -18.04 8.95
CA TYR A 75 -0.08 -17.80 9.44
C TYR A 75 0.00 -16.42 10.06
N VAL A 76 -0.23 -16.34 11.37
CA VAL A 76 -0.12 -15.08 12.13
C VAL A 76 1.35 -14.76 12.31
N LEU A 77 1.80 -13.69 11.69
CA LEU A 77 3.17 -13.21 11.82
C LEU A 77 3.35 -12.47 13.17
N ASN A 78 4.42 -12.82 13.88
CA ASN A 78 4.83 -12.09 15.08
C ASN A 78 5.76 -10.92 14.77
N GLU A 79 6.41 -10.97 13.62
CA GLU A 79 7.33 -9.97 13.09
C GLU A 79 7.28 -9.96 11.56
N THR A 80 7.74 -8.89 10.94
CA THR A 80 7.87 -8.77 9.49
C THR A 80 8.82 -9.84 8.94
N LEU A 81 8.45 -10.49 7.84
CA LEU A 81 9.33 -11.39 7.09
C LEU A 81 10.33 -10.56 6.29
N VAL A 82 11.56 -10.49 6.77
CA VAL A 82 12.64 -9.75 6.11
C VAL A 82 13.39 -10.66 5.16
N PHE A 83 13.64 -10.17 3.94
CA PHE A 83 14.46 -10.81 2.91
C PHE A 83 15.63 -9.91 2.55
N ASP A 84 16.80 -10.49 2.38
CA ASP A 84 18.00 -9.82 1.88
C ASP A 84 18.59 -10.55 0.65
N SER A 85 19.72 -10.08 0.15
CA SER A 85 20.35 -10.67 -1.06
C SER A 85 20.70 -12.16 -0.95
N ASN A 86 20.79 -12.71 0.28
CA ASN A 86 21.07 -14.14 0.51
C ASN A 86 19.82 -15.00 0.44
N ASP A 87 18.63 -14.42 0.35
CA ASP A 87 17.35 -15.15 0.22
C ASP A 87 16.93 -15.34 -1.23
N GLY A 88 17.64 -14.75 -2.17
CA GLY A 88 17.32 -14.77 -3.58
C GLY A 88 17.96 -15.95 -4.33
N GLY A 89 17.30 -16.40 -5.41
CA GLY A 89 17.84 -17.41 -6.30
C GLY A 89 19.05 -16.91 -7.10
N ASN A 90 19.85 -17.82 -7.59
CA ASN A 90 21.02 -17.53 -8.41
C ASN A 90 21.11 -18.47 -9.63
N ASN A 91 22.05 -18.24 -10.52
CA ASN A 91 22.29 -19.05 -11.72
C ASN A 91 21.04 -19.28 -12.60
N GLY A 92 20.11 -18.29 -12.64
CA GLY A 92 18.87 -18.38 -13.41
C GLY A 92 17.70 -19.10 -12.72
N TYR A 93 17.92 -19.67 -11.53
CA TYR A 93 16.89 -20.35 -10.75
C TYR A 93 16.28 -19.43 -9.70
N TYR A 94 15.09 -19.82 -9.22
CA TYR A 94 14.23 -19.03 -8.33
C TYR A 94 14.02 -19.72 -6.98
N ILE A 95 13.77 -18.89 -5.97
CA ILE A 95 13.13 -19.31 -4.72
C ILE A 95 11.64 -18.98 -4.87
N ILE A 96 10.78 -19.99 -4.72
CA ILE A 96 9.34 -19.88 -5.01
C ILE A 96 8.54 -20.12 -3.74
N TYR A 97 7.94 -19.08 -3.20
CA TYR A 97 6.96 -19.18 -2.11
C TYR A 97 5.58 -19.29 -2.73
N LYS A 98 4.90 -20.41 -2.56
CA LYS A 98 3.58 -20.59 -3.18
C LYS A 98 2.60 -21.35 -2.31
N ALA A 99 1.31 -21.15 -2.58
CA ALA A 99 0.29 -22.04 -2.05
C ALA A 99 0.57 -23.49 -2.48
N PHE A 100 0.46 -24.43 -1.56
CA PHE A 100 0.46 -25.86 -1.86
C PHE A 100 -0.78 -26.25 -2.67
N ASP A 101 -1.92 -25.63 -2.32
CA ASP A 101 -3.20 -25.75 -3.03
C ASP A 101 -3.70 -24.36 -3.42
N SER A 102 -3.72 -24.06 -4.71
CA SER A 102 -4.16 -22.78 -5.25
C SER A 102 -5.68 -22.53 -5.12
N SER A 103 -6.46 -23.60 -4.88
CA SER A 103 -7.90 -23.49 -4.60
C SER A 103 -8.20 -23.11 -3.14
N ASN A 104 -7.27 -23.35 -2.23
CA ASN A 104 -7.35 -23.03 -0.81
C ASN A 104 -6.07 -22.32 -0.36
N LYS A 105 -5.96 -21.05 -0.72
CA LYS A 105 -4.74 -20.25 -0.50
C LYS A 105 -4.47 -20.01 0.98
N PRO A 106 -3.22 -20.14 1.43
CA PRO A 106 -2.82 -19.79 2.78
C PRO A 106 -2.93 -18.27 3.02
N THR A 107 -3.31 -17.90 4.23
CA THR A 107 -3.44 -16.52 4.67
C THR A 107 -2.29 -16.12 5.58
N ILE A 108 -1.50 -15.15 5.16
CA ILE A 108 -0.38 -14.54 5.91
C ILE A 108 -0.90 -13.24 6.50
N THR A 109 -0.96 -13.15 7.83
CA THR A 109 -1.65 -12.06 8.51
C THR A 109 -0.78 -11.38 9.56
N GLY A 110 -0.88 -10.03 9.64
CA GLY A 110 -0.32 -9.21 10.72
C GLY A 110 -1.36 -8.88 11.81
N GLY A 111 -2.56 -9.45 11.72
CA GLY A 111 -3.66 -9.20 12.64
C GLY A 111 -3.66 -10.10 13.87
N GLN A 112 -4.31 -9.62 14.92
CA GLN A 112 -4.56 -10.37 16.14
C GLN A 112 -6.05 -10.29 16.49
N LYS A 113 -6.66 -11.43 16.80
CA LYS A 113 -8.06 -11.48 17.26
C LYS A 113 -8.18 -10.89 18.66
N ILE A 114 -9.15 -9.99 18.86
CA ILE A 114 -9.52 -9.46 20.18
C ILE A 114 -10.66 -10.32 20.75
N THR A 115 -10.51 -10.67 22.01
CA THR A 115 -11.49 -11.44 22.79
C THR A 115 -11.71 -10.80 24.16
N GLY A 116 -12.67 -11.32 24.93
CA GLY A 116 -12.93 -10.83 26.29
C GLY A 116 -13.69 -9.50 26.33
N TRP A 117 -14.54 -9.27 25.36
CA TRP A 117 -15.39 -8.07 25.30
C TRP A 117 -16.35 -8.03 26.47
N LEU A 118 -16.50 -6.86 27.10
CA LEU A 118 -17.40 -6.58 28.21
C LEU A 118 -18.23 -5.35 27.87
N LEU A 119 -19.53 -5.38 28.21
CA LEU A 119 -20.41 -4.22 28.04
C LEU A 119 -19.93 -3.08 28.93
N HIS A 120 -19.64 -1.94 28.32
CA HIS A 120 -19.12 -0.76 29.00
C HIS A 120 -20.20 0.31 29.23
N ASP A 121 -20.88 0.72 28.16
CA ASP A 121 -21.98 1.67 28.23
C ASP A 121 -23.25 1.01 27.64
N PRO A 122 -24.19 0.55 28.49
CA PRO A 122 -25.38 -0.10 28.01
C PRO A 122 -26.37 0.84 27.30
N LEU A 123 -26.32 2.16 27.58
CA LEU A 123 -27.21 3.13 26.93
C LEU A 123 -26.80 3.39 25.49
N LYS A 124 -25.49 3.38 25.22
CA LYS A 124 -24.92 3.58 23.88
C LYS A 124 -24.58 2.28 23.17
N ASN A 125 -24.75 1.13 23.81
CA ASN A 125 -24.30 -0.18 23.31
C ASN A 125 -22.78 -0.19 22.97
N ILE A 126 -21.94 0.40 23.87
CA ILE A 126 -20.49 0.41 23.69
C ILE A 126 -19.88 -0.73 24.50
N TRP A 127 -19.04 -1.52 23.85
CA TRP A 127 -18.31 -2.63 24.43
C TRP A 127 -16.83 -2.29 24.52
N LYS A 128 -16.13 -2.90 25.49
CA LYS A 128 -14.68 -2.74 25.64
C LYS A 128 -13.97 -4.07 25.79
N ALA A 129 -12.73 -4.10 25.35
CA ALA A 129 -11.82 -5.22 25.56
C ALA A 129 -10.43 -4.71 25.92
N THR A 130 -9.73 -5.43 26.81
CA THR A 130 -8.33 -5.14 27.13
C THR A 130 -7.44 -5.71 26.03
N ILE A 131 -6.42 -4.94 25.64
CA ILE A 131 -5.40 -5.34 24.68
C ILE A 131 -4.02 -5.39 25.37
N ASN A 132 -3.07 -6.06 24.76
CA ASN A 132 -1.71 -6.15 25.27
C ASN A 132 -1.06 -4.76 25.35
N SER A 133 -0.27 -4.53 26.39
CA SER A 133 0.55 -3.32 26.49
C SER A 133 1.46 -3.17 25.28
N GLY A 134 1.49 -1.97 24.72
CA GLY A 134 2.25 -1.65 23.51
C GLY A 134 1.56 -2.03 22.19
N LEU A 135 0.40 -2.70 22.21
CA LEU A 135 -0.39 -2.90 21.03
C LEU A 135 -1.15 -1.60 20.71
N PHE A 136 -0.88 -1.05 19.55
CA PHE A 136 -1.59 0.08 18.99
C PHE A 136 -1.84 -0.13 17.50
N SER A 137 -3.00 0.31 17.04
CA SER A 137 -3.39 0.23 15.63
C SER A 137 -4.27 1.42 15.25
N ARG A 138 -4.18 1.84 14.02
CA ARG A 138 -5.11 2.80 13.42
C ARG A 138 -6.30 2.11 12.76
N GLN A 139 -6.28 0.80 12.60
CA GLN A 139 -7.32 0.00 11.96
C GLN A 139 -7.87 -1.06 12.90
N LEU A 140 -9.17 -1.34 12.74
CA LEU A 140 -9.90 -2.45 13.36
C LEU A 140 -10.81 -3.06 12.28
N TYR A 141 -10.92 -4.37 12.28
CA TYR A 141 -11.78 -5.09 11.34
C TYR A 141 -12.74 -6.00 12.08
N VAL A 142 -14.00 -6.00 11.67
CA VAL A 142 -15.06 -6.82 12.25
C VAL A 142 -15.68 -7.68 11.15
N ASN A 143 -15.54 -9.00 11.26
CA ASN A 143 -15.96 -9.95 10.23
C ASN A 143 -15.43 -9.60 8.82
N GLY A 144 -14.18 -9.13 8.74
CA GLY A 144 -13.55 -8.72 7.47
C GLY A 144 -13.95 -7.33 6.96
N VAL A 145 -14.74 -6.58 7.70
CA VAL A 145 -15.12 -5.20 7.34
C VAL A 145 -14.34 -4.21 8.21
N LYS A 146 -13.75 -3.19 7.60
CA LYS A 146 -13.06 -2.12 8.31
C LYS A 146 -14.04 -1.34 9.19
N ALA A 147 -13.76 -1.24 10.48
CA ALA A 147 -14.49 -0.38 11.40
C ALA A 147 -13.97 1.06 11.32
N PHE A 148 -14.84 2.03 11.53
CA PHE A 148 -14.46 3.43 11.48
C PHE A 148 -13.85 3.87 12.81
N ARG A 149 -12.72 4.56 12.78
CA ARG A 149 -12.28 5.32 13.96
C ARG A 149 -13.36 6.32 14.30
N ALA A 150 -13.79 6.34 15.56
CA ALA A 150 -14.86 7.23 16.01
C ALA A 150 -14.63 8.65 15.53
N ARG A 151 -15.58 9.24 14.82
CA ARG A 151 -15.43 10.53 14.16
C ARG A 151 -16.72 11.36 14.19
N SER A 152 -16.56 12.68 14.12
CA SER A 152 -17.67 13.59 13.99
C SER A 152 -18.32 13.49 12.60
N GLU A 153 -19.50 14.08 12.46
CA GLU A 153 -20.07 14.35 11.13
C GLU A 153 -19.13 15.21 10.28
N ASP A 154 -19.29 15.13 8.96
CA ASP A 154 -18.60 16.01 8.01
C ASP A 154 -18.92 17.48 8.26
N ASN A 155 -17.99 18.37 7.90
CA ASN A 155 -18.13 19.82 8.08
C ASN A 155 -18.36 20.24 9.53
N PHE A 156 -17.69 19.57 10.47
CA PHE A 156 -17.70 19.95 11.87
C PHE A 156 -17.27 21.44 12.02
N ASN A 157 -18.09 22.25 12.70
CA ASN A 157 -17.92 23.69 12.79
C ASN A 157 -16.68 24.09 13.60
N LEU A 158 -15.53 24.05 12.96
CA LEU A 158 -14.25 24.55 13.43
C LEU A 158 -13.82 25.75 12.60
N PHE A 159 -13.42 26.80 13.31
CA PHE A 159 -12.91 28.03 12.74
C PHE A 159 -11.42 28.15 12.99
N GLU A 160 -10.68 28.47 11.96
CA GLU A 160 -9.23 28.62 12.01
C GLU A 160 -8.81 29.81 12.89
N THR A 161 -7.71 29.64 13.63
CA THR A 161 -7.04 30.65 14.42
C THR A 161 -5.57 30.77 14.00
N THR A 162 -4.77 31.53 14.71
CA THR A 162 -3.33 31.68 14.43
C THR A 162 -2.51 30.41 14.69
N ASN A 163 -3.03 29.46 15.50
CA ASN A 163 -2.29 28.28 15.92
C ASN A 163 -3.19 27.04 16.09
N GLY A 164 -4.26 26.96 15.34
CA GLY A 164 -5.18 25.81 15.41
C GLY A 164 -6.62 26.25 15.11
N TYR A 165 -7.58 25.68 15.84
CA TYR A 165 -9.00 25.86 15.55
C TYR A 165 -9.80 26.19 16.82
N PHE A 166 -10.98 26.78 16.67
CA PHE A 166 -11.96 26.89 17.74
C PHE A 166 -13.35 26.44 17.29
N SER A 167 -14.14 25.93 18.22
CA SER A 167 -15.55 25.57 18.03
C SER A 167 -16.46 26.57 18.74
N THR A 168 -17.60 26.88 18.12
CA THR A 168 -18.66 27.65 18.79
C THR A 168 -19.60 26.80 19.63
N CYS A 169 -19.56 25.48 19.45
CA CYS A 169 -20.56 24.56 20.00
C CYS A 169 -19.98 23.56 21.02
N ASN A 170 -18.66 23.35 21.05
CA ASN A 170 -18.06 22.31 21.86
C ASN A 170 -17.04 22.85 22.85
N ASP A 171 -17.12 22.36 24.08
CA ASP A 171 -16.07 22.51 25.10
C ASP A 171 -15.23 21.22 25.14
N PHE A 172 -14.09 21.25 24.48
CA PHE A 172 -13.19 20.09 24.38
C PHE A 172 -12.46 19.78 25.70
N SER A 173 -12.47 20.72 26.67
CA SER A 173 -11.82 20.49 27.96
C SER A 173 -12.51 19.40 28.79
N THR A 174 -13.72 19.02 28.42
CA THR A 174 -14.49 17.91 29.03
C THR A 174 -14.24 16.56 28.36
N TRP A 175 -13.50 16.54 27.24
CA TRP A 175 -13.22 15.31 26.51
C TRP A 175 -12.02 14.56 27.11
N GLU A 176 -12.12 13.24 27.11
CA GLU A 176 -11.03 12.37 27.51
C GLU A 176 -10.03 12.16 26.35
N ASN A 177 -8.77 11.92 26.69
CA ASN A 177 -7.72 11.53 25.72
C ASN A 177 -7.55 12.52 24.55
N VAL A 178 -7.68 13.83 24.81
CA VAL A 178 -7.62 14.87 23.76
C VAL A 178 -6.32 14.90 22.96
N LYS A 179 -5.22 14.35 23.51
CA LYS A 179 -3.95 14.18 22.78
C LYS A 179 -3.99 13.12 21.69
N ASP A 180 -5.01 12.27 21.71
CA ASP A 180 -5.25 11.28 20.65
C ASP A 180 -6.19 11.81 19.56
N LEU A 181 -6.80 12.97 19.77
CA LEU A 181 -7.71 13.61 18.83
C LEU A 181 -6.96 14.07 17.57
N GLU A 182 -7.52 13.77 16.44
CA GLU A 182 -7.00 14.17 15.12
C GLU A 182 -8.05 14.98 14.36
N ILE A 183 -7.60 16.00 13.63
CA ILE A 183 -8.41 16.77 12.69
C ILE A 183 -8.08 16.29 11.29
N VAL A 184 -9.09 15.91 10.51
CA VAL A 184 -8.93 15.58 9.10
C VAL A 184 -9.34 16.77 8.26
N SER A 185 -8.45 17.23 7.39
CA SER A 185 -8.71 18.30 6.43
C SER A 185 -8.25 17.90 5.04
N CYS A 186 -8.96 18.36 4.02
CA CYS A 186 -8.68 18.01 2.63
C CYS A 186 -8.84 19.22 1.72
N ILE A 187 -7.89 19.41 0.81
CA ILE A 187 -8.07 20.19 -0.42
C ILE A 187 -8.14 19.25 -1.61
N ASN A 188 -8.34 19.76 -2.79
CA ASN A 188 -8.60 18.96 -3.99
C ASN A 188 -7.57 17.87 -4.30
N TRP A 189 -6.33 17.95 -3.81
CA TRP A 189 -5.23 17.02 -4.05
C TRP A 189 -4.46 16.60 -2.79
N LYS A 190 -4.78 17.19 -1.61
CA LYS A 190 -4.09 16.92 -0.34
C LYS A 190 -5.04 16.48 0.74
N THR A 191 -4.57 15.55 1.56
CA THR A 191 -5.23 15.16 2.81
C THR A 191 -4.27 15.36 3.96
N HIS A 192 -4.73 16.05 5.02
CA HIS A 192 -3.99 16.23 6.26
C HIS A 192 -4.66 15.48 7.41
N ARG A 193 -3.85 14.84 8.25
CA ARG A 193 -4.23 14.35 9.56
C ARG A 193 -3.46 15.13 10.60
N ILE A 194 -4.16 16.02 11.30
CA ILE A 194 -3.60 17.06 12.14
C ILE A 194 -3.81 16.66 13.60
N PRO A 195 -2.77 16.22 14.32
CA PRO A 195 -2.90 15.88 15.72
C PRO A 195 -3.11 17.14 16.57
N VAL A 196 -3.95 17.02 17.60
CA VAL A 196 -4.18 18.06 18.58
C VAL A 196 -3.08 18.00 19.64
N GLU A 197 -2.33 19.09 19.84
CA GLU A 197 -1.29 19.17 20.84
C GLU A 197 -1.86 19.45 22.25
N SER A 198 -2.81 20.36 22.32
CA SER A 198 -3.48 20.73 23.58
C SER A 198 -4.87 21.33 23.34
N VAL A 199 -5.63 21.37 24.41
CA VAL A 199 -7.00 21.89 24.42
C VAL A 199 -7.13 22.99 25.48
N CYS A 200 -7.81 24.09 25.13
CA CYS A 200 -8.21 25.14 26.05
C CYS A 200 -9.68 25.50 25.82
N LYS A 201 -10.58 24.94 26.63
CA LYS A 201 -12.03 25.05 26.46
C LYS A 201 -12.45 24.62 25.04
N ASN A 202 -12.94 25.56 24.27
CA ASN A 202 -13.40 25.35 22.89
C ASN A 202 -12.30 25.49 21.81
N ARG A 203 -11.03 25.57 22.22
CA ARG A 203 -9.89 25.71 21.30
C ARG A 203 -9.06 24.44 21.25
N LEU A 204 -8.69 24.07 20.02
CA LEU A 204 -7.75 23.02 19.69
C LEU A 204 -6.44 23.67 19.22
N VAL A 205 -5.36 23.46 19.95
CA VAL A 205 -4.03 23.99 19.61
C VAL A 205 -3.26 22.91 18.86
N ILE A 206 -2.62 23.31 17.78
CA ILE A 206 -1.84 22.44 16.90
C ILE A 206 -0.35 22.77 17.08
N ASN A 207 0.49 21.76 16.96
CA ASN A 207 1.95 21.93 16.98
C ASN A 207 2.39 22.97 15.95
N SER A 208 3.21 23.94 16.35
CA SER A 208 3.56 25.08 15.49
C SER A 208 4.26 24.68 14.18
N ALA A 209 5.18 23.71 14.25
CA ALA A 209 5.91 23.27 13.05
C ALA A 209 4.98 22.60 12.02
N PHE A 210 4.04 21.76 12.49
CA PHE A 210 3.07 21.14 11.60
C PHE A 210 2.02 22.15 11.10
N TRP A 211 1.63 23.13 11.97
CA TRP A 211 0.76 24.22 11.59
C TRP A 211 1.36 25.08 10.48
N GLU A 212 2.64 25.45 10.60
CA GLU A 212 3.37 26.15 9.56
C GLU A 212 3.46 25.33 8.27
N PHE A 213 3.77 24.05 8.37
CA PHE A 213 3.89 23.14 7.23
C PHE A 213 2.61 23.08 6.39
N ILE A 214 1.42 22.88 6.99
CA ILE A 214 0.16 22.81 6.25
C ILE A 214 -0.28 24.15 5.64
N HIS A 215 0.39 25.26 6.01
CA HIS A 215 0.15 26.60 5.48
C HIS A 215 1.23 27.10 4.50
N LEU A 216 2.27 26.30 4.22
CA LEU A 216 3.37 26.70 3.31
C LEU A 216 2.89 26.95 1.89
N GLU A 217 1.89 26.24 1.42
CA GLU A 217 1.36 26.38 0.06
C GLU A 217 0.37 27.54 -0.03
N LYS A 218 0.90 28.73 -0.21
CA LYS A 218 0.09 29.93 -0.55
C LYS A 218 -0.22 29.93 -2.06
N PRO A 219 -1.43 30.31 -2.51
CA PRO A 219 -2.44 31.09 -1.77
C PRO A 219 -3.48 30.22 -1.04
N PHE A 220 -3.33 28.91 -0.98
CA PHE A 220 -4.32 28.06 -0.37
C PHE A 220 -4.25 28.26 1.14
N LYS A 221 -5.26 28.92 1.69
CA LYS A 221 -5.54 28.93 3.14
C LYS A 221 -5.69 27.48 3.59
N SER A 222 -5.62 27.23 4.90
CA SER A 222 -5.80 25.90 5.46
C SER A 222 -6.91 25.13 4.73
N ALA A 223 -6.63 23.86 4.45
CA ALA A 223 -7.63 22.98 3.87
C ALA A 223 -8.87 22.92 4.78
N PRO A 224 -10.09 22.94 4.24
CA PRO A 224 -11.29 22.82 5.03
C PRO A 224 -11.24 21.61 5.94
N VAL A 225 -11.62 21.79 7.20
CA VAL A 225 -11.80 20.68 8.13
C VAL A 225 -12.97 19.84 7.66
N ARG A 226 -12.74 18.52 7.51
CA ARG A 226 -13.79 17.57 7.15
C ARG A 226 -14.45 17.02 8.40
N TRP A 227 -13.68 16.46 9.33
CA TRP A 227 -14.16 15.93 10.61
C TRP A 227 -13.05 15.90 11.67
N LEU A 228 -13.47 15.66 12.91
CA LEU A 228 -12.61 15.23 14.01
C LEU A 228 -12.69 13.71 14.13
N GLU A 229 -11.59 13.06 14.49
CA GLU A 229 -11.59 11.61 14.73
C GLU A 229 -10.74 11.19 15.91
N ASN A 230 -10.92 9.94 16.34
CA ASN A 230 -10.13 9.28 17.37
C ASN A 230 -10.34 9.84 18.78
N SER A 231 -11.59 9.90 19.21
CA SER A 231 -11.98 10.19 20.59
C SER A 231 -13.12 9.29 21.02
N TYR A 232 -13.11 8.86 22.29
CA TYR A 232 -14.24 8.14 22.89
C TYR A 232 -15.55 8.94 22.79
N ASN A 233 -15.47 10.26 22.94
CA ASN A 233 -16.62 11.16 22.90
C ASN A 233 -17.34 11.18 21.53
N LEU A 234 -16.68 10.68 20.49
CA LEU A 234 -17.21 10.62 19.12
C LEU A 234 -17.83 9.25 18.78
N ILE A 235 -17.85 8.28 19.72
CA ILE A 235 -18.52 6.99 19.46
C ILE A 235 -20.03 7.21 19.53
N ASP A 236 -20.68 7.40 18.39
CA ASP A 236 -22.12 7.60 18.29
C ASP A 236 -22.79 6.72 17.24
N LYS A 237 -22.07 6.25 16.22
CA LYS A 237 -22.58 5.40 15.13
C LYS A 237 -22.14 3.94 15.29
N GLU A 238 -22.95 3.04 14.72
CA GLU A 238 -22.58 1.63 14.59
C GLU A 238 -21.27 1.47 13.82
N ASN A 239 -20.48 0.47 14.18
CA ASN A 239 -19.18 0.14 13.60
C ASN A 239 -18.09 1.19 13.88
N GLU A 240 -18.25 2.05 14.86
CA GLU A 240 -17.22 2.96 15.34
C GLU A 240 -16.44 2.38 16.51
N TRP A 241 -15.16 2.74 16.56
CA TRP A 241 -14.25 2.28 17.59
C TRP A 241 -13.23 3.35 18.01
N PHE A 242 -12.71 3.19 19.22
CA PHE A 242 -11.65 4.02 19.78
C PHE A 242 -10.67 3.16 20.59
N ILE A 243 -9.38 3.51 20.57
CA ILE A 243 -8.35 2.87 21.37
C ILE A 243 -7.80 3.86 22.41
N ASP A 244 -7.97 3.54 23.68
CA ASP A 244 -7.33 4.22 24.79
C ASP A 244 -5.93 3.63 25.00
N LYS A 245 -4.92 4.33 24.52
CA LYS A 245 -3.52 3.89 24.58
C LYS A 245 -3.01 3.83 26.02
N ALA A 246 -3.46 4.75 26.87
CA ALA A 246 -2.99 4.84 28.25
C ALA A 246 -3.48 3.67 29.12
N ASN A 247 -4.72 3.25 28.89
CA ASN A 247 -5.36 2.19 29.65
C ASN A 247 -5.34 0.83 28.95
N HIS A 248 -4.81 0.75 27.73
CA HIS A 248 -4.76 -0.47 26.90
C HIS A 248 -6.14 -1.08 26.67
N VAL A 249 -7.12 -0.25 26.31
CA VAL A 249 -8.51 -0.64 26.11
C VAL A 249 -8.98 -0.23 24.72
N VAL A 250 -9.64 -1.14 24.03
CA VAL A 250 -10.39 -0.86 22.80
C VAL A 250 -11.85 -0.75 23.13
N TYR A 251 -12.50 0.30 22.68
CA TYR A 251 -13.94 0.50 22.71
C TYR A 251 -14.51 0.32 21.31
N TYR A 252 -15.64 -0.38 21.23
CA TYR A 252 -16.33 -0.64 19.97
C TYR A 252 -17.84 -0.56 20.15
N LYS A 253 -18.51 0.09 19.21
CA LYS A 253 -19.96 0.14 19.12
C LYS A 253 -20.43 -0.78 17.98
N PRO A 254 -20.88 -2.01 18.31
CA PRO A 254 -21.38 -2.92 17.27
C PRO A 254 -22.75 -2.44 16.73
N SER A 255 -23.25 -3.15 15.74
CA SER A 255 -24.63 -3.01 15.32
C SER A 255 -25.59 -3.16 16.51
N ASN A 256 -26.68 -2.40 16.49
CA ASN A 256 -27.70 -2.43 17.54
C ASN A 256 -28.37 -3.81 17.72
N ALA A 257 -28.20 -4.73 16.77
CA ALA A 257 -28.59 -6.12 16.91
C ALA A 257 -27.68 -6.94 17.84
N ILE A 258 -26.47 -6.48 18.14
CA ILE A 258 -25.50 -7.14 19.00
C ILE A 258 -25.60 -6.56 20.42
N THR A 259 -26.39 -7.20 21.29
CA THR A 259 -26.68 -6.71 22.64
C THR A 259 -26.29 -7.68 23.75
N THR A 260 -25.77 -8.86 23.42
CA THR A 260 -25.43 -9.90 24.39
C THR A 260 -23.95 -10.26 24.33
N GLN A 261 -23.43 -10.73 25.46
CA GLN A 261 -22.04 -11.20 25.59
C GLN A 261 -21.69 -12.28 24.58
N ASN A 262 -22.60 -13.21 24.32
CA ASN A 262 -22.37 -14.28 23.35
C ASN A 262 -22.34 -13.74 21.91
N ALA A 263 -23.19 -12.77 21.57
CA ALA A 263 -23.23 -12.18 20.25
C ALA A 263 -21.95 -11.41 19.92
N ILE A 264 -21.44 -10.56 20.81
CA ILE A 264 -20.20 -9.82 20.60
C ILE A 264 -18.99 -10.77 20.51
N ASN A 265 -18.95 -11.80 21.36
CA ASN A 265 -17.87 -12.80 21.34
C ASN A 265 -17.92 -13.71 20.10
N GLY A 266 -19.04 -13.78 19.40
CA GLY A 266 -19.21 -14.47 18.13
C GLY A 266 -18.61 -13.72 16.93
N LEU A 267 -18.34 -12.41 17.08
CA LEU A 267 -17.73 -11.61 16.01
C LEU A 267 -16.23 -11.95 15.87
N ASN A 268 -15.76 -11.92 14.64
CA ASN A 268 -14.33 -11.99 14.35
C ASN A 268 -13.76 -10.58 14.31
N ILE A 269 -13.30 -10.08 15.48
CA ILE A 269 -12.75 -8.73 15.62
C ILE A 269 -11.23 -8.83 15.62
N ILE A 270 -10.61 -8.25 14.59
CA ILE A 270 -9.16 -8.29 14.34
C ILE A 270 -8.57 -6.90 14.49
N ILE A 271 -7.52 -6.78 15.29
CA ILE A 271 -6.66 -5.59 15.37
C ILE A 271 -5.32 -5.90 14.69
N PRO A 272 -4.93 -5.18 13.64
CA PRO A 272 -3.58 -5.29 13.08
C PRO A 272 -2.50 -4.84 14.05
N LYS A 273 -1.37 -5.55 14.09
CA LYS A 273 -0.22 -5.23 14.95
C LYS A 273 1.07 -4.95 14.17
N LEU A 274 1.16 -5.41 12.93
CA LEU A 274 2.33 -5.20 12.09
C LEU A 274 2.05 -4.12 11.04
N GLU A 275 3.06 -3.31 10.74
CA GLU A 275 3.00 -2.35 9.64
C GLU A 275 3.39 -2.98 8.30
N LYS A 276 4.24 -4.02 8.34
CA LYS A 276 4.69 -4.75 7.16
C LYS A 276 4.58 -6.26 7.36
N LEU A 277 4.20 -6.97 6.31
CA LEU A 277 4.22 -8.43 6.26
C LEU A 277 5.51 -8.95 5.62
N ILE A 278 5.96 -8.29 4.54
CA ILE A 278 7.21 -8.60 3.83
C ILE A 278 8.02 -7.32 3.65
N ASP A 279 9.32 -7.42 3.90
CA ASP A 279 10.27 -6.35 3.70
C ASP A 279 11.53 -6.91 3.01
N CYS A 280 11.62 -6.73 1.68
CA CYS A 280 12.75 -7.18 0.87
C CYS A 280 13.72 -6.02 0.68
N ARG A 281 14.92 -6.10 1.27
CA ARG A 281 15.93 -5.04 1.26
C ARG A 281 17.23 -5.49 0.64
N GLY A 282 17.42 -5.14 -0.64
CA GLY A 282 18.73 -5.19 -1.28
C GLY A 282 19.51 -3.89 -1.11
N THR A 283 20.67 -3.85 -1.73
CA THR A 283 21.46 -2.65 -2.00
C THR A 283 21.77 -2.58 -3.49
N ASN A 284 22.36 -1.47 -3.94
CA ASN A 284 22.78 -1.35 -5.33
C ASN A 284 23.79 -2.44 -5.73
N GLU A 285 24.68 -2.84 -4.81
CA GLU A 285 25.70 -3.87 -5.02
C GLU A 285 25.18 -5.29 -4.82
N ALA A 286 24.14 -5.47 -3.97
CA ALA A 286 23.61 -6.76 -3.56
C ALA A 286 22.08 -6.77 -3.59
N ASN A 287 21.52 -6.89 -4.79
CA ASN A 287 20.06 -6.90 -4.96
C ASN A 287 19.42 -8.18 -4.39
N VAL A 288 18.22 -8.06 -3.86
CA VAL A 288 17.32 -9.20 -3.66
C VAL A 288 16.78 -9.62 -5.02
N ARG A 289 16.94 -10.89 -5.42
CA ARG A 289 16.61 -11.28 -6.79
C ARG A 289 16.07 -12.70 -6.92
N ASN A 290 15.38 -12.94 -8.03
CA ASN A 290 14.88 -14.28 -8.41
C ASN A 290 14.02 -14.92 -7.31
N ILE A 291 12.99 -14.21 -6.87
CA ILE A 291 12.00 -14.71 -5.91
C ILE A 291 10.61 -14.64 -6.55
N LYS A 292 9.81 -15.67 -6.31
CA LYS A 292 8.40 -15.69 -6.72
C LYS A 292 7.50 -15.85 -5.50
N PHE A 293 6.42 -15.04 -5.44
CA PHE A 293 5.31 -15.19 -4.49
C PHE A 293 4.05 -15.49 -5.29
N ILE A 294 3.46 -16.65 -5.08
CA ILE A 294 2.39 -17.15 -5.95
C ILE A 294 1.21 -17.71 -5.15
N ASP A 295 -0.01 -17.27 -5.47
CA ASP A 295 -1.27 -17.79 -4.88
C ASP A 295 -1.35 -17.66 -3.35
N LEU A 296 -0.88 -16.54 -2.78
CA LEU A 296 -0.89 -16.26 -1.35
C LEU A 296 -1.89 -15.15 -1.02
N ASN A 297 -2.49 -15.20 0.19
CA ASN A 297 -3.29 -14.13 0.75
C ASN A 297 -2.48 -13.38 1.80
N PHE A 298 -2.44 -12.05 1.71
CA PHE A 298 -1.78 -11.14 2.65
C PHE A 298 -2.81 -10.18 3.24
N CYS A 299 -2.90 -10.08 4.55
CA CYS A 299 -3.91 -9.22 5.16
C CYS A 299 -3.55 -8.70 6.56
N TYR A 300 -4.33 -7.69 6.97
CA TYR A 300 -4.34 -7.10 8.31
C TYR A 300 -3.00 -6.49 8.72
N THR A 301 -2.70 -5.32 8.15
CA THR A 301 -1.64 -4.44 8.65
C THR A 301 -2.20 -3.11 9.14
N THR A 302 -1.40 -2.40 9.90
CA THR A 302 -1.64 -1.01 10.33
C THR A 302 -0.54 -0.10 9.81
N TRP A 303 -0.70 1.19 9.97
CA TRP A 303 0.39 2.17 9.88
C TRP A 303 0.16 3.27 10.90
N ASN A 304 1.03 3.34 11.89
CA ASN A 304 0.79 4.10 13.12
C ASN A 304 1.41 5.49 13.13
N LYS A 305 2.29 5.79 12.18
CA LYS A 305 3.07 7.04 12.15
C LYS A 305 2.25 8.31 12.36
N PRO A 306 1.07 8.49 11.74
CA PRO A 306 0.27 9.70 11.94
C PRO A 306 -0.18 9.93 13.39
N SER A 307 -0.34 8.86 14.16
CA SER A 307 -0.74 8.90 15.58
C SER A 307 0.39 8.55 16.53
N GLU A 308 1.63 8.38 16.04
CA GLU A 308 2.80 8.06 16.84
C GLU A 308 3.32 9.30 17.53
N LEU A 309 3.76 9.14 18.76
CA LEU A 309 4.33 10.21 19.54
C LEU A 309 5.79 10.47 19.12
N ASN A 310 6.08 11.71 18.78
CA ASN A 310 7.47 12.15 18.62
C ASN A 310 8.10 12.30 20.02
N THR A 311 9.02 11.42 20.37
CA THR A 311 9.63 11.37 21.70
C THR A 311 10.47 12.61 22.03
N SER A 312 10.99 13.33 21.03
CA SER A 312 11.78 14.55 21.25
C SER A 312 10.91 15.76 21.55
N THR A 313 9.70 15.84 21.01
CA THR A 313 8.77 16.96 21.16
C THR A 313 7.57 16.64 22.05
N ASN A 314 7.39 15.37 22.42
CA ASN A 314 6.22 14.85 23.14
C ASN A 314 4.88 15.18 22.44
N THR A 315 4.89 15.25 21.10
CA THR A 315 3.73 15.53 20.25
C THR A 315 3.58 14.47 19.18
N ASN A 316 2.38 14.28 18.65
CA ASN A 316 2.19 13.41 17.49
C ASN A 316 2.81 14.04 16.25
N TYR A 317 3.29 13.21 15.32
CA TYR A 317 3.98 13.69 14.11
C TYR A 317 3.07 14.51 13.19
N GLY A 318 1.79 14.17 13.09
CA GLY A 318 0.94 14.65 12.01
C GLY A 318 1.27 13.96 10.69
N PHE A 319 0.45 14.22 9.69
CA PHE A 319 0.58 13.52 8.42
C PHE A 319 -0.08 14.28 7.29
N SER A 320 0.58 14.33 6.14
CA SER A 320 0.04 14.91 4.91
C SER A 320 0.37 14.03 3.72
N THR A 321 -0.60 13.79 2.86
CA THR A 321 -0.41 13.17 1.54
C THR A 321 -0.68 14.16 0.43
N ASN A 322 -0.08 13.94 -0.74
CA ASN A 322 -0.10 14.88 -1.85
C ASN A 322 -0.05 14.19 -3.21
N TYR A 323 -0.75 14.74 -4.22
CA TYR A 323 -0.66 14.43 -5.66
C TYR A 323 -0.84 12.96 -6.07
N GLY A 324 -1.61 12.16 -5.34
CA GLY A 324 -1.81 10.76 -5.70
C GLY A 324 -0.57 9.87 -5.57
N ALA A 325 0.57 10.45 -5.26
CA ALA A 325 1.76 9.75 -4.81
C ALA A 325 1.74 9.62 -3.30
N ASP A 326 2.42 8.61 -2.76
CA ASP A 326 2.60 8.50 -1.32
C ASP A 326 3.63 9.53 -0.82
N ASP A 327 3.60 10.73 -1.41
CA ASP A 327 4.36 11.90 -0.98
C ASP A 327 3.76 12.43 0.30
N THR A 328 4.51 12.33 1.34
CA THR A 328 4.02 12.55 2.69
C THR A 328 5.01 13.34 3.51
N TYR A 329 4.49 14.04 4.49
CA TYR A 329 5.28 14.61 5.57
C TYR A 329 4.90 13.91 6.88
N PRO A 330 5.85 13.44 7.71
CA PRO A 330 7.31 13.51 7.52
C PRO A 330 7.93 12.31 6.79
N VAL A 331 7.16 11.30 6.42
CA VAL A 331 7.64 10.06 5.81
C VAL A 331 6.64 9.52 4.77
N GLN A 332 7.15 8.79 3.79
CA GLN A 332 6.32 8.10 2.81
C GLN A 332 5.49 6.98 3.46
N ILE A 333 4.26 6.74 2.98
CA ILE A 333 3.45 5.60 3.41
C ILE A 333 4.16 4.31 2.99
N PRO A 334 4.54 3.43 3.94
CA PRO A 334 5.25 2.21 3.58
C PRO A 334 4.33 1.20 2.89
N GLY A 335 4.90 0.39 2.00
CA GLY A 335 4.21 -0.80 1.52
C GLY A 335 4.13 -1.86 2.62
N ALA A 336 2.94 -2.48 2.79
CA ALA A 336 2.79 -3.66 3.64
C ALA A 336 3.63 -4.83 3.12
N ILE A 337 3.85 -4.85 1.82
CA ILE A 337 4.78 -5.73 1.10
C ILE A 337 5.69 -4.81 0.31
N ALA A 338 6.97 -4.72 0.71
CA ALA A 338 7.92 -3.75 0.17
C ALA A 338 9.18 -4.41 -0.41
N PHE A 339 9.61 -3.90 -1.55
CA PHE A 339 10.80 -4.35 -2.29
C PHE A 339 11.72 -3.15 -2.59
N ILE A 340 12.96 -3.22 -2.15
CA ILE A 340 14.00 -2.19 -2.34
C ILE A 340 15.20 -2.85 -3.01
N TYR A 341 15.76 -2.25 -4.06
CA TYR A 341 16.83 -2.83 -4.86
C TYR A 341 16.57 -4.31 -5.17
N SER A 342 15.42 -4.58 -5.77
CA SER A 342 14.96 -5.93 -6.06
C SER A 342 14.87 -6.18 -7.56
N LYS A 343 15.29 -7.39 -8.02
CA LYS A 343 15.32 -7.73 -9.45
C LYS A 343 14.71 -9.10 -9.71
N ASN A 344 13.98 -9.24 -10.81
CA ASN A 344 13.35 -10.50 -11.20
C ASN A 344 12.42 -11.05 -10.10
N ILE A 345 11.65 -10.19 -9.47
CA ILE A 345 10.62 -10.59 -8.51
C ILE A 345 9.32 -10.83 -9.28
N TYR A 346 8.68 -11.96 -9.02
CA TYR A 346 7.38 -12.30 -9.57
C TYR A 346 6.35 -12.36 -8.45
N PHE A 347 5.43 -11.41 -8.46
CA PHE A 347 4.32 -11.35 -7.50
C PHE A 347 3.02 -11.66 -8.25
N ILE A 348 2.56 -12.92 -8.18
CA ILE A 348 1.58 -13.45 -9.14
C ILE A 348 0.40 -14.11 -8.43
N LYS A 349 -0.84 -13.78 -8.84
CA LYS A 349 -2.10 -14.40 -8.37
C LYS A 349 -2.31 -14.29 -6.86
N ASN A 350 -1.68 -13.32 -6.21
CA ASN A 350 -1.85 -13.09 -4.78
C ASN A 350 -3.09 -12.21 -4.51
N SER A 351 -3.58 -12.28 -3.27
CA SER A 351 -4.57 -11.34 -2.74
C SER A 351 -3.93 -10.50 -1.64
N ILE A 352 -4.12 -9.18 -1.70
CA ILE A 352 -3.70 -8.22 -0.67
C ILE A 352 -4.95 -7.49 -0.22
N SER A 353 -5.30 -7.57 1.07
CA SER A 353 -6.51 -6.94 1.58
C SER A 353 -6.37 -6.49 3.03
N HIS A 354 -7.21 -5.55 3.45
CA HIS A 354 -7.25 -5.06 4.84
C HIS A 354 -5.90 -4.48 5.28
N ILE A 355 -5.34 -3.59 4.48
CA ILE A 355 -4.02 -3.00 4.70
C ILE A 355 -4.16 -1.56 5.19
N GLY A 356 -3.49 -1.24 6.30
CA GLY A 356 -3.49 0.10 6.91
C GLY A 356 -2.49 1.08 6.31
N SER A 357 -1.77 0.67 5.27
CA SER A 357 -0.75 1.44 4.57
C SER A 357 -0.90 1.30 3.06
N THR A 358 0.17 1.41 2.27
CA THR A 358 0.20 1.03 0.85
C THR A 358 0.22 -0.50 0.71
N GLY A 359 -0.49 -1.06 -0.27
CA GLY A 359 -0.60 -2.50 -0.44
C GLY A 359 0.72 -3.16 -0.80
N LEU A 360 1.24 -2.84 -1.99
CA LEU A 360 2.46 -3.40 -2.56
C LEU A 360 3.35 -2.27 -3.07
N SER A 361 4.63 -2.26 -2.71
CA SER A 361 5.58 -1.27 -3.22
C SER A 361 6.87 -1.89 -3.76
N PHE A 362 7.32 -1.35 -4.90
CA PHE A 362 8.66 -1.55 -5.45
C PHE A 362 9.36 -0.20 -5.46
N LEU A 363 10.43 -0.09 -4.71
CA LEU A 363 11.10 1.17 -4.45
C LEU A 363 12.47 1.20 -5.16
N VAL A 364 13.25 2.20 -4.86
CA VAL A 364 14.55 2.54 -5.48
C VAL A 364 15.34 1.33 -6.00
N GLY A 365 15.86 1.43 -7.22
CA GLY A 365 16.69 0.40 -7.87
C GLY A 365 16.00 -0.92 -8.23
N SER A 366 14.67 -0.99 -8.11
CA SER A 366 13.91 -2.20 -8.40
C SER A 366 13.63 -2.34 -9.90
N SER A 367 14.01 -3.48 -10.51
CA SER A 367 13.91 -3.65 -11.96
C SER A 367 13.57 -5.07 -12.40
N ASN A 368 13.02 -5.21 -13.61
CA ASN A 368 12.62 -6.47 -14.22
C ASN A 368 11.62 -7.28 -13.36
N ASN A 369 10.75 -6.60 -12.61
CA ASN A 369 9.77 -7.23 -11.75
C ASN A 369 8.43 -7.38 -12.46
N VAL A 370 7.69 -8.43 -12.10
CA VAL A 370 6.38 -8.76 -12.68
C VAL A 370 5.33 -8.85 -11.58
N ILE A 371 4.34 -7.96 -11.64
CA ILE A 371 3.19 -7.88 -10.74
C ILE A 371 1.96 -8.23 -11.56
N CYS A 372 1.47 -9.47 -11.44
CA CYS A 372 0.51 -9.98 -12.41
C CYS A 372 -0.62 -10.80 -11.77
N ASN A 373 -1.85 -10.59 -12.28
CA ASN A 373 -3.04 -11.34 -11.85
C ASN A 373 -3.36 -11.24 -10.35
N ASN A 374 -2.98 -10.17 -9.68
CA ASN A 374 -3.25 -9.99 -8.25
C ASN A 374 -4.61 -9.31 -8.03
N ARG A 375 -5.18 -9.56 -6.85
CA ARG A 375 -6.32 -8.83 -6.29
C ARG A 375 -5.83 -7.96 -5.14
N VAL A 376 -6.00 -6.64 -5.26
CA VAL A 376 -5.59 -5.65 -4.26
C VAL A 376 -6.82 -4.84 -3.87
N GLU A 377 -7.29 -4.99 -2.63
CA GLU A 377 -8.55 -4.38 -2.21
C GLU A 377 -8.55 -4.00 -0.72
N ASP A 378 -9.36 -3.01 -0.34
CA ASP A 378 -9.45 -2.48 1.02
C ASP A 378 -8.08 -2.05 1.56
N ILE A 379 -7.48 -1.06 0.89
CA ILE A 379 -6.15 -0.52 1.19
C ILE A 379 -6.29 0.93 1.65
N SER A 380 -5.65 1.28 2.77
CA SER A 380 -5.70 2.65 3.32
C SER A 380 -4.96 3.68 2.48
N GLY A 381 -3.82 3.31 1.89
CA GLY A 381 -3.01 4.11 0.95
C GLY A 381 -3.16 3.63 -0.49
N SER A 382 -2.11 3.76 -1.30
CA SER A 382 -2.09 3.30 -2.69
C SER A 382 -2.19 1.77 -2.79
N GLY A 383 -2.83 1.28 -3.84
CA GLY A 383 -2.92 -0.16 -4.09
C GLY A 383 -1.58 -0.76 -4.46
N ILE A 384 -0.98 -0.27 -5.55
CA ILE A 384 0.35 -0.65 -6.05
C ILE A 384 1.16 0.61 -6.27
N TYR A 385 2.35 0.67 -5.71
CA TYR A 385 3.24 1.82 -5.77
C TYR A 385 4.63 1.45 -6.29
N LEU A 386 5.05 2.06 -7.38
CA LEU A 386 6.40 2.00 -7.92
C LEU A 386 7.07 3.36 -7.81
N GLY A 387 8.22 3.41 -7.16
CA GLY A 387 9.00 4.63 -7.00
C GLY A 387 9.40 4.89 -5.56
N ASP A 388 10.42 5.70 -5.36
CA ASP A 388 10.83 6.16 -4.03
C ASP A 388 11.30 7.60 -4.12
N TYR A 389 10.50 8.47 -3.58
CA TYR A 389 10.76 9.91 -3.61
C TYR A 389 11.67 10.37 -2.45
N LEU A 390 11.54 9.75 -1.28
CA LEU A 390 12.19 10.25 -0.06
C LEU A 390 13.64 9.76 0.13
N ASN A 391 14.02 8.65 -0.47
CA ASN A 391 15.32 8.02 -0.27
C ASN A 391 16.30 8.28 -1.43
N TRP A 392 16.16 9.40 -2.11
CA TRP A 392 17.04 9.76 -3.20
C TRP A 392 18.30 10.44 -2.69
N PRO A 393 19.44 9.74 -2.69
CA PRO A 393 20.69 10.30 -2.21
C PRO A 393 21.24 11.39 -3.14
N ASP A 394 20.75 11.46 -4.37
CA ASP A 394 21.25 12.37 -5.40
C ASP A 394 20.32 13.57 -5.58
N PRO A 395 20.73 14.79 -5.23
CA PRO A 395 19.92 15.98 -5.40
C PRO A 395 19.45 16.20 -6.84
N CYS A 396 20.21 15.72 -7.83
CA CYS A 396 19.81 15.84 -9.25
C CYS A 396 18.62 14.98 -9.64
N LYS A 397 18.20 14.07 -8.80
CA LYS A 397 17.00 13.26 -8.96
C LYS A 397 15.76 13.92 -8.33
N ASN A 398 15.93 15.01 -7.59
CA ASN A 398 14.81 15.77 -7.06
C ASN A 398 14.05 16.44 -8.22
N PRO A 399 12.77 16.10 -8.45
CA PRO A 399 11.97 16.67 -9.53
C PRO A 399 11.67 18.15 -9.36
N ASP A 400 11.72 18.66 -8.15
CA ASP A 400 11.43 20.06 -7.81
C ASP A 400 12.67 20.96 -7.79
N LEU A 401 13.80 20.44 -8.28
CA LEU A 401 15.03 21.25 -8.42
C LEU A 401 14.80 22.45 -9.34
N ASP A 402 15.36 23.58 -8.91
CA ASP A 402 15.46 24.76 -9.76
C ASP A 402 16.05 24.38 -11.13
N PRO A 403 15.38 24.73 -12.25
CA PRO A 403 15.85 24.39 -13.59
C PRO A 403 17.28 24.87 -13.89
N ALA A 404 17.69 26.01 -13.33
CA ALA A 404 19.04 26.55 -13.52
C ALA A 404 20.07 25.70 -12.76
N TYR A 405 19.74 25.23 -11.55
CA TYR A 405 20.60 24.33 -10.79
C TYR A 405 20.75 22.99 -11.53
N TYR A 406 19.64 22.42 -12.04
CA TYR A 406 19.65 21.18 -12.81
C TYR A 406 20.51 21.30 -14.07
N ALA A 407 20.33 22.38 -14.84
CA ALA A 407 21.11 22.61 -16.05
C ALA A 407 22.62 22.76 -15.76
N ALA A 408 22.99 23.38 -14.63
CA ALA A 408 24.37 23.61 -14.26
C ALA A 408 25.08 22.39 -13.67
N ASN A 409 24.35 21.52 -12.96
CA ASN A 409 24.95 20.49 -12.11
C ASN A 409 24.56 19.06 -12.47
N CYS A 410 23.49 18.86 -13.23
CA CYS A 410 22.90 17.54 -13.43
C CYS A 410 22.90 17.07 -14.88
N ILE A 411 23.04 17.94 -15.86
CA ILE A 411 23.10 17.56 -17.28
C ILE A 411 24.40 16.78 -17.54
N GLY A 412 24.27 15.58 -18.10
CA GLY A 412 25.38 14.71 -18.46
C GLY A 412 25.88 13.81 -17.31
N VAL A 413 25.30 13.90 -16.13
CA VAL A 413 25.59 12.98 -15.01
C VAL A 413 24.70 11.74 -15.14
N ASN A 414 25.31 10.55 -15.00
CA ASN A 414 24.55 9.30 -15.06
C ASN A 414 23.81 9.02 -13.75
N HIS A 415 22.54 9.42 -13.67
CA HIS A 415 21.68 9.26 -12.50
C HIS A 415 20.84 7.95 -12.52
N ASN A 416 21.19 7.01 -13.36
CA ASN A 416 20.33 5.87 -13.71
C ASN A 416 20.35 4.71 -12.70
N SER A 417 21.28 4.68 -11.74
CA SER A 417 21.49 3.50 -10.88
C SER A 417 20.30 3.15 -9.98
N ASP A 418 19.47 4.14 -9.62
CA ASP A 418 18.38 3.97 -8.66
C ASP A 418 17.00 4.06 -9.29
N LEU A 419 16.92 4.33 -10.60
CA LEU A 419 15.65 4.30 -11.33
C LEU A 419 15.05 2.91 -11.34
N LEU A 420 13.75 2.88 -11.30
CA LEU A 420 13.00 1.65 -11.58
C LEU A 420 12.98 1.42 -13.08
N GLU A 421 13.26 0.19 -13.50
CA GLU A 421 13.37 -0.12 -14.93
C GLU A 421 12.71 -1.43 -15.30
N ASN A 422 12.04 -1.45 -16.45
CA ASN A 422 11.50 -2.66 -17.07
C ASN A 422 10.58 -3.47 -16.14
N ASN A 423 9.72 -2.78 -15.37
CA ASN A 423 8.74 -3.43 -14.50
C ASN A 423 7.40 -3.60 -15.25
N GLN A 424 6.65 -4.62 -14.88
CA GLN A 424 5.35 -4.92 -15.47
C GLN A 424 4.27 -5.02 -14.39
N ILE A 425 3.21 -4.23 -14.53
CA ILE A 425 2.00 -4.28 -13.71
C ILE A 425 0.87 -4.70 -14.65
N THR A 426 0.50 -5.99 -14.63
CA THR A 426 -0.36 -6.54 -15.68
C THR A 426 -1.52 -7.37 -15.12
N ASN A 427 -2.72 -7.11 -15.62
CA ASN A 427 -3.93 -7.90 -15.34
C ASN A 427 -4.23 -8.01 -13.83
N ASN A 428 -4.05 -6.92 -13.07
CA ASN A 428 -4.41 -6.87 -11.66
C ASN A 428 -5.80 -6.23 -11.51
N LEU A 429 -6.54 -6.67 -10.48
CA LEU A 429 -7.71 -5.98 -9.98
C LEU A 429 -7.30 -5.14 -8.76
N VAL A 430 -7.43 -3.82 -8.87
CA VAL A 430 -7.17 -2.87 -7.78
C VAL A 430 -8.46 -2.14 -7.48
N SER A 431 -9.03 -2.34 -6.29
CA SER A 431 -10.34 -1.80 -5.95
C SER A 431 -10.44 -1.35 -4.49
N ASN A 432 -11.26 -0.33 -4.22
CA ASN A 432 -11.49 0.19 -2.87
C ASN A 432 -10.17 0.50 -2.14
N VAL A 433 -9.30 1.26 -2.79
CA VAL A 433 -8.01 1.69 -2.23
C VAL A 433 -8.01 3.18 -1.93
N ALA A 434 -6.97 3.67 -1.25
CA ALA A 434 -6.87 5.03 -0.74
C ALA A 434 -8.04 5.40 0.22
N ASN A 435 -8.64 4.41 0.87
CA ASN A 435 -9.88 4.59 1.64
C ASN A 435 -9.67 5.23 3.03
N GLU A 436 -8.42 5.59 3.36
CA GLU A 436 -8.08 6.35 4.57
C GLU A 436 -7.16 7.54 4.23
N TYR A 437 -6.24 7.37 3.28
CA TYR A 437 -5.35 8.43 2.78
C TYR A 437 -5.79 8.84 1.39
N TYR A 438 -6.80 9.71 1.32
CA TYR A 438 -7.63 9.96 0.13
C TYR A 438 -6.90 10.52 -1.08
N SER A 439 -5.73 11.13 -0.91
CA SER A 439 -4.89 11.62 -2.03
C SER A 439 -3.94 10.59 -2.61
N CYS A 440 -4.02 9.34 -2.17
CA CYS A 440 -3.32 8.21 -2.79
C CYS A 440 -4.06 7.71 -4.04
N SER A 441 -3.39 6.89 -4.86
CA SER A 441 -3.91 6.41 -6.13
C SER A 441 -4.08 4.89 -6.18
N GLY A 442 -4.83 4.41 -7.15
CA GLY A 442 -4.98 2.98 -7.40
C GLY A 442 -3.64 2.34 -7.72
N ILE A 443 -2.99 2.83 -8.77
CA ILE A 443 -1.62 2.47 -9.18
C ILE A 443 -0.81 3.74 -9.32
N ASN A 444 0.34 3.83 -8.67
CA ASN A 444 1.30 4.91 -8.81
C ASN A 444 2.59 4.40 -9.44
N VAL A 445 3.14 5.15 -10.40
CA VAL A 445 4.44 4.88 -11.00
C VAL A 445 5.23 6.18 -11.09
N SER A 446 6.26 6.30 -10.28
CA SER A 446 7.15 7.45 -10.22
C SER A 446 8.59 7.01 -10.50
N PHE A 447 9.42 7.88 -11.08
CA PHE A 447 10.84 7.62 -11.29
C PHE A 447 11.14 6.27 -11.96
N ALA A 448 10.37 5.93 -12.99
CA ALA A 448 10.45 4.65 -13.68
C ALA A 448 10.56 4.85 -15.19
N ARG A 449 11.25 3.92 -15.85
CA ARG A 449 11.34 3.86 -17.31
C ARG A 449 11.08 2.46 -17.82
N GLN A 450 10.67 2.34 -19.09
CA GLN A 450 10.36 1.06 -19.72
C GLN A 450 9.38 0.21 -18.90
N THR A 451 8.52 0.87 -18.11
CA THR A 451 7.54 0.24 -17.24
C THR A 451 6.21 0.16 -17.95
N ILE A 452 5.56 -0.98 -17.84
CA ILE A 452 4.30 -1.27 -18.53
C ILE A 452 3.19 -1.49 -17.51
N VAL A 453 2.15 -0.65 -17.56
CA VAL A 453 0.89 -0.79 -16.82
C VAL A 453 -0.17 -1.23 -17.82
N ASN A 454 -0.52 -2.52 -17.82
CA ASN A 454 -1.31 -3.13 -18.89
C ASN A 454 -2.44 -4.01 -18.39
N GLN A 455 -3.62 -3.90 -19.00
CA GLN A 455 -4.78 -4.78 -18.73
C GLN A 455 -5.23 -4.80 -17.25
N ASN A 456 -4.96 -3.78 -16.46
CA ASN A 456 -5.44 -3.70 -15.09
C ASN A 456 -6.88 -3.19 -15.06
N THR A 457 -7.64 -3.64 -14.07
CA THR A 457 -8.92 -3.04 -13.68
C THR A 457 -8.70 -2.28 -12.38
N VAL A 458 -8.88 -0.97 -12.43
CA VAL A 458 -8.68 -0.05 -11.29
C VAL A 458 -10.01 0.65 -11.05
N THR A 459 -10.62 0.43 -9.88
CA THR A 459 -12.00 0.88 -9.65
C THR A 459 -12.27 1.25 -8.18
N ASN A 460 -13.20 2.18 -7.96
CA ASN A 460 -13.72 2.58 -6.65
C ASN A 460 -12.64 3.19 -5.73
N PHE A 461 -12.28 4.46 -5.98
CA PHE A 461 -11.30 5.18 -5.17
C PHE A 461 -11.57 6.69 -5.16
N PRO A 462 -11.09 7.37 -4.09
CA PRO A 462 -11.45 8.77 -3.84
C PRO A 462 -10.77 9.77 -4.77
N TYR A 463 -9.64 9.41 -5.39
CA TYR A 463 -8.81 10.32 -6.16
C TYR A 463 -8.45 9.76 -7.54
N THR A 464 -7.16 9.69 -7.87
CA THR A 464 -6.63 9.27 -9.16
C THR A 464 -6.57 7.75 -9.31
N GLY A 465 -6.92 7.24 -10.50
CA GLY A 465 -6.83 5.82 -10.80
C GLY A 465 -5.41 5.33 -11.00
N ILE A 466 -4.78 5.80 -12.06
CA ILE A 466 -3.39 5.52 -12.40
C ILE A 466 -2.63 6.84 -12.44
N SER A 467 -1.69 7.03 -11.51
CA SER A 467 -0.80 8.19 -11.46
C SER A 467 0.55 7.85 -12.07
N PHE A 468 1.07 8.71 -12.95
CA PHE A 468 2.31 8.46 -13.64
C PHE A 468 3.21 9.70 -13.69
N GLY A 469 4.47 9.52 -13.28
CA GLY A 469 5.41 10.62 -13.16
C GLY A 469 5.44 11.24 -11.77
N TRP A 470 6.33 12.20 -11.55
CA TRP A 470 6.49 12.89 -10.28
C TRP A 470 7.10 14.28 -10.46
N GLY A 471 6.64 15.23 -9.63
CA GLY A 471 7.11 16.60 -9.62
C GLY A 471 6.65 17.42 -10.82
N SER A 472 7.15 18.64 -10.92
CA SER A 472 6.76 19.58 -12.00
C SER A 472 7.93 19.95 -12.92
N ASN A 473 8.92 19.04 -13.04
CA ASN A 473 10.16 19.32 -13.77
C ASN A 473 10.09 18.86 -15.23
N ARG A 474 10.23 19.82 -16.16
CA ARG A 474 10.24 19.58 -17.61
C ARG A 474 11.59 19.07 -18.16
N TYR A 475 12.64 19.07 -17.36
CA TYR A 475 14.02 18.78 -17.81
C TYR A 475 14.45 17.35 -17.46
N ILE A 476 13.75 16.67 -16.58
CA ILE A 476 14.08 15.32 -16.15
C ILE A 476 13.29 14.34 -17.02
N ASP A 477 13.97 13.50 -17.78
CA ASP A 477 13.39 12.54 -18.73
C ASP A 477 13.41 11.10 -18.20
N HIS A 478 13.02 10.91 -16.95
CA HIS A 478 12.98 9.58 -16.32
C HIS A 478 12.00 8.63 -17.00
N GLY A 479 10.92 9.19 -17.51
CA GLY A 479 9.74 8.44 -17.95
C GLY A 479 9.84 7.82 -19.36
N ILE A 480 11.02 7.62 -19.93
CA ILE A 480 11.17 7.13 -21.31
C ILE A 480 10.57 5.73 -21.51
N ASN A 481 9.86 5.56 -22.65
CA ASN A 481 9.27 4.29 -23.09
C ASN A 481 8.31 3.63 -22.08
N ASN A 482 7.70 4.40 -21.19
CA ASN A 482 6.66 3.88 -20.32
C ASN A 482 5.34 3.70 -21.08
N LYS A 483 4.53 2.73 -20.66
CA LYS A 483 3.26 2.44 -21.31
C LYS A 483 2.14 2.25 -20.31
N ILE A 484 1.04 2.96 -20.51
CA ILE A 484 -0.24 2.79 -19.81
C ILE A 484 -1.26 2.37 -20.84
N ILE A 485 -1.47 1.06 -21.00
CA ILE A 485 -2.23 0.53 -22.13
C ILE A 485 -3.27 -0.51 -21.70
N ASN A 486 -4.40 -0.55 -22.41
CA ASN A 486 -5.46 -1.54 -22.23
C ASN A 486 -6.04 -1.61 -20.80
N ASN A 487 -5.93 -0.58 -19.97
CA ASN A 487 -6.47 -0.61 -18.62
C ASN A 487 -7.95 -0.17 -18.63
N LYS A 488 -8.72 -0.73 -17.70
CA LYS A 488 -10.03 -0.21 -17.33
C LYS A 488 -9.88 0.61 -16.05
N VAL A 489 -10.29 1.89 -16.09
CA VAL A 489 -10.34 2.79 -14.92
C VAL A 489 -11.77 3.25 -14.71
N ASP A 490 -12.33 2.98 -13.53
CA ASP A 490 -13.77 3.11 -13.27
C ASP A 490 -14.04 3.68 -11.88
N CYS A 491 -15.09 4.49 -11.70
CA CYS A 491 -15.48 5.05 -10.40
C CYS A 491 -14.31 5.71 -9.65
N TYR A 492 -13.76 6.77 -10.19
CA TYR A 492 -12.62 7.51 -9.64
C TYR A 492 -12.97 8.97 -9.32
N ALA A 493 -12.07 9.64 -8.60
CA ALA A 493 -12.21 11.03 -8.14
C ALA A 493 -13.52 11.26 -7.34
N GLN A 494 -13.92 10.27 -6.53
CA GLN A 494 -15.19 10.30 -5.80
C GLN A 494 -15.21 11.28 -4.62
N PHE A 495 -14.04 11.68 -4.14
CA PHE A 495 -13.90 12.55 -2.98
C PHE A 495 -12.96 13.74 -3.22
N MET A 496 -11.87 13.52 -3.95
CA MET A 496 -10.84 14.51 -4.28
C MET A 496 -11.04 15.01 -5.70
N GLY A 497 -10.86 16.31 -5.92
CA GLY A 497 -11.29 16.94 -7.19
C GLY A 497 -10.20 17.10 -8.25
N ASP A 498 -8.92 17.18 -7.86
CA ASP A 498 -7.81 17.56 -8.76
C ASP A 498 -7.02 16.34 -9.23
N GLY A 499 -7.71 15.41 -9.86
CA GLY A 499 -7.17 14.16 -10.35
C GLY A 499 -7.90 13.64 -11.57
N GLY A 500 -7.45 12.55 -12.14
CA GLY A 500 -8.03 11.92 -13.33
C GLY A 500 -8.08 10.40 -13.24
N GLY A 501 -8.72 9.77 -14.20
CA GLY A 501 -8.62 8.31 -14.36
C GLY A 501 -7.17 7.90 -14.60
N ILE A 502 -6.50 8.61 -15.50
CA ILE A 502 -5.05 8.57 -15.69
C ILE A 502 -4.53 9.99 -15.51
N TYR A 503 -3.59 10.15 -14.60
CA TYR A 503 -3.00 11.44 -14.22
C TYR A 503 -1.50 11.42 -14.46
N THR A 504 -0.94 12.49 -15.03
CA THR A 504 0.50 12.58 -15.29
C THR A 504 1.10 13.87 -14.77
N LEU A 505 2.34 13.77 -14.34
CA LEU A 505 3.20 14.90 -13.95
C LEU A 505 4.56 14.75 -14.61
N SER A 506 5.26 15.88 -14.81
CA SER A 506 6.64 15.95 -15.27
C SER A 506 6.85 15.50 -16.72
N ASN A 507 8.08 15.56 -17.17
CA ASN A 507 8.47 15.09 -18.50
C ASN A 507 8.58 13.56 -18.51
N LEU A 508 7.83 12.89 -19.39
CA LEU A 508 7.73 11.43 -19.49
C LEU A 508 8.42 10.86 -20.74
N GLY A 509 9.45 11.53 -21.23
CA GLY A 509 10.18 11.04 -22.37
C GLY A 509 11.05 12.09 -23.06
N ASN A 510 11.40 11.81 -24.31
CA ASN A 510 12.10 12.72 -25.20
C ASN A 510 11.51 12.60 -26.62
N SER A 511 12.08 13.27 -27.60
CA SER A 511 11.55 13.28 -28.97
C SER A 511 11.44 11.90 -29.64
N THR A 512 12.23 10.92 -29.20
CA THR A 512 12.30 9.57 -29.80
C THR A 512 11.78 8.46 -28.89
N ASN A 513 11.77 8.67 -27.57
CA ASN A 513 11.36 7.69 -26.56
C ASN A 513 10.27 8.30 -25.68
N ARG A 514 9.06 8.33 -26.20
CA ARG A 514 7.90 8.94 -25.57
C ARG A 514 7.17 7.91 -24.68
N ALA A 515 6.47 8.39 -23.67
CA ALA A 515 5.50 7.56 -22.98
C ALA A 515 4.25 7.36 -23.85
N GLU A 516 3.54 6.27 -23.66
CA GLU A 516 2.33 5.92 -24.39
C GLU A 516 1.14 5.74 -23.45
N ILE A 517 0.02 6.39 -23.76
CA ILE A 517 -1.29 6.20 -23.09
C ILE A 517 -2.31 5.82 -24.16
N SER A 518 -2.59 4.51 -24.29
CA SER A 518 -3.44 4.06 -25.37
C SER A 518 -4.34 2.88 -25.02
N HIS A 519 -5.45 2.72 -25.75
CA HIS A 519 -6.38 1.61 -25.64
C HIS A 519 -6.98 1.45 -24.22
N ASN A 520 -6.99 2.50 -23.39
CA ASN A 520 -7.60 2.46 -22.07
C ASN A 520 -9.10 2.74 -22.17
N TYR A 521 -9.87 2.12 -21.28
CA TYR A 521 -11.29 2.40 -21.11
C TYR A 521 -11.50 3.11 -19.75
N ILE A 522 -11.89 4.40 -19.79
CA ILE A 522 -12.00 5.28 -18.64
C ILE A 522 -13.45 5.73 -18.53
N LEU A 523 -14.09 5.47 -17.38
CA LEU A 523 -15.52 5.72 -17.20
C LEU A 523 -15.89 6.13 -15.77
N ASN A 524 -17.12 6.68 -15.61
CA ASN A 524 -17.73 7.03 -14.33
C ASN A 524 -16.87 8.00 -13.48
N GLN A 525 -16.43 9.11 -14.08
CA GLN A 525 -15.74 10.18 -13.37
C GLN A 525 -16.73 11.04 -12.56
N THR A 526 -16.36 11.39 -11.33
CA THR A 526 -17.14 12.33 -10.51
C THR A 526 -16.51 13.73 -10.45
N SER A 527 -15.24 13.90 -10.85
CA SER A 527 -14.56 15.19 -10.96
C SER A 527 -14.90 15.92 -12.28
N TYR A 528 -14.70 17.24 -12.29
CA TYR A 528 -14.85 18.09 -13.48
C TYR A 528 -13.59 18.19 -14.35
N LEU A 529 -12.46 17.61 -13.93
CA LEU A 529 -11.21 17.62 -14.68
C LEU A 529 -11.12 16.47 -15.70
N GLY A 530 -10.07 16.43 -16.48
CA GLY A 530 -9.92 15.46 -17.57
C GLY A 530 -9.82 14.01 -17.12
N ALA A 531 -10.43 13.09 -17.86
CA ALA A 531 -10.28 11.65 -17.64
C ALA A 531 -8.83 11.18 -17.81
N ILE A 532 -8.13 11.75 -18.80
CA ILE A 532 -6.67 11.74 -18.90
C ILE A 532 -6.22 13.15 -18.59
N TYR A 533 -5.60 13.34 -17.44
CA TYR A 533 -5.23 14.64 -16.93
C TYR A 533 -3.71 14.82 -16.98
N LEU A 534 -3.28 15.70 -17.87
CA LEU A 534 -1.88 16.09 -18.05
C LEU A 534 -1.62 17.32 -17.21
N ASP A 535 -1.07 17.16 -16.03
CA ASP A 535 -0.77 18.25 -15.14
C ASP A 535 0.67 18.76 -15.33
N GLN A 536 1.17 19.54 -14.39
CA GLN A 536 2.37 20.36 -14.46
C GLN A 536 3.57 19.67 -15.15
N ALA A 537 4.11 20.34 -16.18
CA ALA A 537 5.25 19.91 -16.98
C ALA A 537 5.06 18.58 -17.74
N SER A 538 3.87 17.98 -17.75
CA SER A 538 3.58 16.77 -18.54
C SER A 538 3.93 16.99 -20.00
N SER A 539 4.83 16.19 -20.52
CA SER A 539 5.30 16.31 -21.90
C SER A 539 5.86 14.99 -22.45
N ASN A 540 6.05 14.92 -23.77
CA ASN A 540 6.56 13.75 -24.47
C ASN A 540 5.71 12.48 -24.23
N ILE A 541 4.42 12.60 -24.41
CA ILE A 541 3.43 11.53 -24.25
C ILE A 541 2.67 11.37 -25.58
N ASP A 542 2.53 10.16 -26.05
CA ASP A 542 1.63 9.80 -27.17
C ASP A 542 0.32 9.27 -26.59
N ILE A 543 -0.79 9.94 -26.93
CA ILE A 543 -2.12 9.60 -26.43
C ILE A 543 -3.02 9.29 -27.61
N HIS A 544 -3.49 8.04 -27.71
CA HIS A 544 -4.33 7.62 -28.83
C HIS A 544 -5.21 6.42 -28.48
N ASP A 545 -6.26 6.19 -29.26
CA ASP A 545 -7.12 5.00 -29.20
C ASP A 545 -7.72 4.69 -27.80
N ASN A 546 -7.90 5.70 -26.93
CA ASN A 546 -8.55 5.55 -25.63
C ASN A 546 -10.06 5.74 -25.79
N VAL A 547 -10.85 4.98 -25.03
CA VAL A 547 -12.30 5.16 -24.91
C VAL A 547 -12.59 5.85 -23.58
N ILE A 548 -13.25 7.01 -23.65
CA ILE A 548 -13.63 7.80 -22.50
C ILE A 548 -15.16 7.88 -22.48
N ASP A 549 -15.78 7.27 -21.47
CA ASP A 549 -17.22 7.26 -21.26
C ASP A 549 -17.53 7.99 -19.95
N ILE A 550 -17.56 9.33 -20.05
CA ILE A 550 -17.92 10.19 -18.93
C ILE A 550 -19.40 10.51 -19.07
N GLN A 551 -20.21 9.89 -18.22
CA GLN A 551 -21.59 10.36 -18.04
C GLN A 551 -21.53 11.81 -17.54
N PRO A 552 -22.34 12.74 -18.10
CA PRO A 552 -22.37 14.09 -17.57
C PRO A 552 -22.66 13.99 -16.07
N SER A 553 -21.77 14.53 -15.27
CA SER A 553 -21.91 14.53 -13.82
C SER A 553 -23.25 15.16 -13.46
N VAL A 554 -24.21 14.34 -13.08
CA VAL A 554 -25.25 14.80 -12.19
C VAL A 554 -24.48 15.28 -10.97
N ILE A 555 -24.53 16.57 -10.69
CA ILE A 555 -24.03 17.13 -9.44
C ILE A 555 -24.74 16.33 -8.35
N ILE A 556 -24.07 15.30 -7.85
CA ILE A 556 -24.58 14.51 -6.74
C ILE A 556 -24.37 15.42 -5.53
N PRO A 557 -25.44 15.84 -4.85
CA PRO A 557 -25.27 16.50 -3.56
C PRO A 557 -24.45 15.56 -2.66
N GLU A 558 -23.57 16.10 -1.85
CA GLU A 558 -22.49 15.49 -1.05
C GLU A 558 -22.78 14.21 -0.21
N THR A 559 -23.78 13.41 -0.53
CA THR A 559 -24.28 12.34 0.37
C THR A 559 -24.54 10.99 -0.28
N LYS A 560 -23.85 10.62 -1.36
CA LYS A 560 -23.95 9.21 -1.81
C LYS A 560 -22.56 8.61 -2.05
N GLN A 561 -22.19 7.74 -1.10
CA GLN A 561 -21.24 6.65 -1.35
C GLN A 561 -21.86 5.71 -2.41
N CYS A 562 -21.11 5.42 -3.46
CA CYS A 562 -21.40 4.28 -4.33
C CYS A 562 -21.10 2.95 -3.62
#